data_d60ab9af3281d569a9fb763098787e62
#
_entry.id   d60ab9af3281d569a9fb763098787e62
#
_cell.length_a   1.000
_cell.length_b   1.000
_cell.length_c   1.000
_cell.angle_alpha   90.00
_cell.angle_beta   90.00
_cell.angle_gamma   90.00
#
_symmetry.space_group_name_H-M   'P 1'
#
loop_
_entity.id
_entity.type
_entity.pdbx_description
1 polymer ?
#
loop_
_entity_poly.entity_id
_entity_poly.type
_entity_poly.pdbx_seq_one_letter_code
_entity_poly.pdbx_strand_id
1 'polypeptide(L)'
;MRKLVSAALALTFALPASAGPISFANGWQEQRLSLFSSNDYTFGSNLSLASNGSVSIAWTRVARDNWNKRGASWSWTVEQSVPATNLAQKGGDDRNISLYFVFVPESLAPSLDGANIRSLLGNDQVRIMQYAWGGNHSRGQVIQSPYGPPGQGVTIALRQAGTGSHSENVDLAADYARAFGGQPGALVGLAVSGDSDDTDSMIRAAIGNLALR
;
A
#
# COMPACT_ATOMS: atom_id res chain seq x y z
N MET A 1 -2.23 -65.46 17.63
CA MET A 1 -3.13 -64.26 17.42
C MET A 1 -2.32 -63.00 17.55
N ARG A 2 -1.91 -62.38 16.44
CA ARG A 2 -1.18 -61.10 16.45
C ARG A 2 -2.20 -59.96 16.31
N LYS A 3 -2.28 -59.08 17.31
CA LYS A 3 -3.11 -57.87 17.28
C LYS A 3 -2.37 -56.80 16.50
N LEU A 4 -2.92 -56.39 15.36
CA LEU A 4 -2.50 -55.21 14.61
C LEU A 4 -3.06 -53.98 15.32
N VAL A 5 -2.18 -53.11 15.79
CA VAL A 5 -2.53 -51.77 16.31
C VAL A 5 -2.40 -50.81 15.14
N SER A 6 -3.51 -50.32 14.63
CA SER A 6 -3.53 -49.24 13.63
C SER A 6 -3.37 -47.93 14.33
N ALA A 7 -2.25 -47.26 14.09
CA ALA A 7 -2.03 -45.87 14.51
C ALA A 7 -2.65 -44.92 13.47
N ALA A 8 -3.71 -44.23 13.87
CA ALA A 8 -4.29 -43.16 13.06
C ALA A 8 -3.45 -41.88 13.20
N LEU A 9 -2.81 -41.44 12.11
CA LEU A 9 -2.08 -40.20 12.02
C LEU A 9 -3.09 -39.05 11.82
N ALA A 10 -3.34 -38.28 12.88
CA ALA A 10 -4.17 -37.09 12.78
C ALA A 10 -3.36 -35.96 12.14
N LEU A 11 -3.61 -35.59 10.88
CA LEU A 11 -3.13 -34.39 10.24
C LEU A 11 -3.88 -33.18 10.84
N THR A 12 -3.23 -32.45 11.70
CA THR A 12 -3.72 -31.12 12.13
C THR A 12 -3.39 -30.10 11.05
N PHE A 13 -4.38 -29.67 10.29
CA PHE A 13 -4.28 -28.49 9.44
C PHE A 13 -4.24 -27.25 10.35
N ALA A 14 -3.07 -26.62 10.47
CA ALA A 14 -2.97 -25.30 11.04
C ALA A 14 -3.67 -24.32 10.10
N LEU A 15 -4.82 -23.78 10.52
CA LEU A 15 -5.46 -22.66 9.82
C LEU A 15 -4.49 -21.47 9.87
N PRO A 16 -4.26 -20.75 8.73
CA PRO A 16 -3.43 -19.56 8.75
C PRO A 16 -4.04 -18.57 9.76
N ALA A 17 -3.22 -18.08 10.68
CA ALA A 17 -3.63 -17.04 11.62
C ALA A 17 -4.10 -15.83 10.80
N SER A 18 -5.40 -15.57 10.82
CA SER A 18 -5.99 -14.38 10.21
C SER A 18 -5.49 -13.18 11.01
N ALA A 19 -4.60 -12.38 10.43
CA ALA A 19 -4.34 -11.06 11.00
C ALA A 19 -5.65 -10.26 10.95
N GLY A 20 -5.98 -9.58 12.05
CA GLY A 20 -7.17 -8.75 12.12
C GLY A 20 -7.12 -7.60 11.10
N PRO A 21 -8.26 -7.00 10.77
CA PRO A 21 -8.32 -5.87 9.87
C PRO A 21 -7.50 -4.69 10.42
N ILE A 22 -6.79 -3.98 9.55
CA ILE A 22 -6.13 -2.72 9.87
C ILE A 22 -7.22 -1.65 10.05
N SER A 23 -7.32 -1.08 11.25
CA SER A 23 -8.26 -0.01 11.53
C SER A 23 -7.79 1.31 10.91
N PHE A 24 -8.68 2.03 10.26
CA PHE A 24 -8.43 3.40 9.80
C PHE A 24 -8.80 4.45 10.86
N ALA A 25 -9.48 4.07 11.95
CA ALA A 25 -9.92 5.01 12.98
C ALA A 25 -8.79 5.51 13.88
N ASN A 26 -7.67 4.79 13.98
CA ASN A 26 -6.59 5.12 14.91
C ASN A 26 -5.22 4.91 14.28
N GLY A 27 -4.24 5.72 14.71
CA GLY A 27 -2.83 5.58 14.35
C GLY A 27 -2.44 6.16 12.99
N TRP A 28 -3.40 6.62 12.20
CA TRP A 28 -3.13 7.29 10.92
C TRP A 28 -2.84 8.77 11.14
N GLN A 29 -1.91 9.29 10.36
CA GLN A 29 -1.46 10.69 10.41
C GLN A 29 -1.29 11.20 8.98
N GLU A 30 -1.60 12.48 8.77
CA GLU A 30 -1.34 13.13 7.50
C GLU A 30 0.09 13.66 7.46
N GLN A 31 0.75 13.50 6.30
CA GLN A 31 1.97 14.18 5.91
C GLN A 31 1.70 15.04 4.68
N ARG A 32 1.72 16.34 4.86
CA ARG A 32 1.64 17.29 3.76
C ARG A 32 2.92 17.29 2.94
N LEU A 33 2.79 17.29 1.63
CA LEU A 33 3.88 17.39 0.66
C LEU A 33 4.02 18.81 0.13
N SER A 34 2.95 19.62 0.16
CA SER A 34 2.92 21.05 -0.17
C SER A 34 2.60 21.88 1.07
N LEU A 35 3.03 23.15 1.05
CA LEU A 35 2.68 24.14 2.08
C LEU A 35 1.28 24.73 1.87
N PHE A 36 0.78 24.71 0.64
CA PHE A 36 -0.42 25.45 0.23
C PHE A 36 -1.63 24.58 -0.07
N SER A 37 -1.42 23.30 -0.29
CA SER A 37 -2.49 22.35 -0.63
C SER A 37 -2.30 21.02 0.09
N SER A 38 -3.40 20.34 0.33
CA SER A 38 -3.45 19.03 0.99
C SER A 38 -4.76 18.35 0.63
N ASN A 39 -4.77 17.02 0.64
CA ASN A 39 -6.00 16.26 0.55
C ASN A 39 -6.79 16.36 1.86
N ASP A 40 -8.11 16.24 1.77
CA ASP A 40 -8.98 16.08 2.94
C ASP A 40 -9.17 14.60 3.24
N TYR A 41 -8.80 14.17 4.46
CA TYR A 41 -8.97 12.79 4.92
C TYR A 41 -10.01 12.68 6.02
N THR A 42 -10.87 11.68 5.91
CA THR A 42 -11.78 11.26 6.99
C THR A 42 -11.43 9.85 7.43
N PHE A 43 -11.04 9.71 8.70
CA PHE A 43 -10.63 8.45 9.31
C PHE A 43 -11.79 7.84 10.08
N GLY A 44 -12.03 6.53 9.90
CA GLY A 44 -13.12 5.80 10.55
C GLY A 44 -13.01 4.29 10.30
N SER A 45 -14.14 3.62 10.08
CA SER A 45 -14.15 2.22 9.61
C SER A 45 -13.49 2.06 8.24
N ASN A 46 -13.59 3.10 7.42
CA ASN A 46 -12.88 3.29 6.16
C ASN A 46 -12.06 4.59 6.26
N LEU A 47 -11.09 4.75 5.35
CA LEU A 47 -10.44 6.02 5.09
C LEU A 47 -11.06 6.59 3.81
N SER A 48 -11.66 7.77 3.89
CA SER A 48 -12.12 8.53 2.72
C SER A 48 -11.15 9.67 2.46
N LEU A 49 -10.94 9.97 1.18
CA LEU A 49 -10.15 11.11 0.74
C LEU A 49 -10.90 11.93 -0.30
N ALA A 50 -10.74 13.25 -0.21
CA ALA A 50 -11.05 14.18 -1.28
C ALA A 50 -9.80 14.98 -1.62
N SER A 51 -9.56 15.19 -2.92
CA SER A 51 -8.46 15.98 -3.44
C SER A 51 -9.02 17.00 -4.43
N ASN A 52 -8.44 18.20 -4.45
CA ASN A 52 -8.79 19.26 -5.38
C ASN A 52 -7.50 20.00 -5.77
N GLY A 53 -6.89 19.59 -6.88
CA GLY A 53 -5.59 20.09 -7.30
C GLY A 53 -4.53 19.95 -6.21
N SER A 54 -4.48 18.79 -5.53
CA SER A 54 -3.64 18.63 -4.35
C SER A 54 -3.08 17.21 -4.22
N VAL A 55 -2.03 17.09 -3.39
CA VAL A 55 -1.44 15.83 -2.99
C VAL A 55 -0.99 15.87 -1.53
N SER A 56 -1.29 14.83 -0.77
CA SER A 56 -0.72 14.53 0.54
C SER A 56 -0.82 13.04 0.84
N ILE A 57 -0.24 12.59 1.94
CA ILE A 57 -0.16 11.17 2.31
C ILE A 57 -0.75 10.99 3.71
N ALA A 58 -1.75 10.12 3.83
CA ALA A 58 -2.17 9.55 5.11
C ALA A 58 -1.34 8.28 5.37
N TRP A 59 -0.67 8.17 6.51
CA TRP A 59 0.23 7.05 6.81
C TRP A 59 0.06 6.53 8.22
N THR A 60 0.46 5.27 8.43
CA THR A 60 0.48 4.61 9.73
C THR A 60 1.66 3.64 9.83
N ARG A 61 2.09 3.33 11.05
CA ARG A 61 3.06 2.26 11.31
C ARG A 61 2.38 0.92 11.34
N VAL A 62 3.09 -0.09 10.89
CA VAL A 62 2.68 -1.48 11.03
C VAL A 62 3.22 -2.03 12.35
N ALA A 63 2.34 -2.59 13.18
CA ALA A 63 2.73 -3.24 14.42
C ALA A 63 3.72 -4.40 14.17
N ARG A 64 4.65 -4.63 15.09
CA ARG A 64 5.74 -5.63 14.94
C ARG A 64 5.24 -7.02 14.59
N ASP A 65 4.11 -7.44 15.14
CA ASP A 65 3.49 -8.75 14.86
C ASP A 65 3.05 -8.92 13.39
N ASN A 66 2.99 -7.83 12.64
CA ASN A 66 2.63 -7.82 11.23
C ASN A 66 3.82 -7.58 10.27
N TRP A 67 5.04 -7.40 10.77
CA TRP A 67 6.22 -7.11 9.93
C TRP A 67 6.56 -8.23 8.95
N ASN A 68 6.19 -9.47 9.28
CA ASN A 68 6.41 -10.65 8.44
C ASN A 68 5.24 -10.97 7.50
N LYS A 69 4.21 -10.11 7.43
CA LYS A 69 3.08 -10.32 6.54
C LYS A 69 3.47 -10.14 5.08
N ARG A 70 2.99 -11.03 4.22
CA ARG A 70 3.40 -11.11 2.81
C ARG A 70 2.21 -11.09 1.84
N GLY A 71 1.01 -10.95 2.33
CA GLY A 71 -0.20 -10.76 1.54
C GLY A 71 -1.04 -9.62 2.09
N ALA A 72 -1.86 -9.02 1.23
CA ALA A 72 -2.81 -8.00 1.62
C ALA A 72 -4.10 -8.10 0.81
N SER A 73 -5.20 -7.66 1.43
CA SER A 73 -6.47 -7.49 0.74
C SER A 73 -7.17 -6.23 1.24
N TRP A 74 -7.92 -5.57 0.36
CA TRP A 74 -8.71 -4.36 0.69
C TRP A 74 -9.85 -4.19 -0.30
N SER A 75 -10.75 -3.28 0.00
CA SER A 75 -11.73 -2.74 -0.94
C SER A 75 -11.51 -1.24 -1.10
N TRP A 76 -11.76 -0.73 -2.29
CA TRP A 76 -11.73 0.70 -2.57
C TRP A 76 -12.83 1.12 -3.53
N THR A 77 -13.19 2.38 -3.43
CA THR A 77 -14.20 3.02 -4.28
C THR A 77 -13.65 4.34 -4.78
N VAL A 78 -13.87 4.65 -6.04
CA VAL A 78 -13.62 5.96 -6.65
C VAL A 78 -14.94 6.48 -7.19
N GLU A 79 -15.39 7.61 -6.65
CA GLU A 79 -16.63 8.29 -7.06
C GLU A 79 -16.34 9.41 -8.06
N GLN A 80 -15.15 10.04 -7.95
CA GLN A 80 -14.67 11.07 -8.87
C GLN A 80 -13.20 10.80 -9.21
N SER A 81 -12.89 10.79 -10.50
CA SER A 81 -11.62 10.33 -11.05
C SER A 81 -10.87 11.44 -11.75
N VAL A 82 -9.54 11.46 -11.57
CA VAL A 82 -8.63 12.20 -12.45
C VAL A 82 -8.65 11.62 -13.88
N PRO A 83 -8.21 12.38 -14.89
CA PRO A 83 -7.97 11.84 -16.24
C PRO A 83 -6.93 10.70 -16.22
N ALA A 84 -6.88 9.94 -17.29
CA ALA A 84 -5.83 8.93 -17.48
C ALA A 84 -4.46 9.61 -17.72
N THR A 85 -3.50 9.30 -16.85
CA THR A 85 -2.15 9.89 -16.82
C THR A 85 -1.08 8.85 -17.11
N ASN A 86 0.18 9.27 -17.27
CA ASN A 86 1.32 8.39 -17.34
C ASN A 86 2.07 8.36 -16.01
N LEU A 87 1.83 7.34 -15.18
CA LEU A 87 2.41 7.20 -13.85
C LEU A 87 3.96 7.11 -13.82
N ALA A 88 4.62 6.99 -14.98
CA ALA A 88 6.07 7.02 -15.09
C ALA A 88 6.64 8.44 -15.30
N GLN A 89 5.77 9.42 -15.51
CA GLN A 89 6.16 10.78 -15.87
C GLN A 89 6.02 11.70 -14.65
N LYS A 90 7.13 12.28 -14.20
CA LYS A 90 7.12 13.31 -13.17
C LYS A 90 6.33 14.53 -13.64
N GLY A 91 5.40 15.03 -12.83
CA GLY A 91 4.53 16.14 -13.20
C GLY A 91 3.43 15.71 -14.19
N GLY A 92 2.96 14.49 -14.10
CA GLY A 92 1.91 13.91 -14.94
C GLY A 92 1.50 12.53 -14.43
N ASP A 93 1.70 12.28 -13.13
CA ASP A 93 1.47 10.98 -12.50
C ASP A 93 0.26 10.97 -11.54
N ASP A 94 -0.68 11.88 -11.76
CA ASP A 94 -1.94 11.93 -11.01
C ASP A 94 -2.68 10.58 -11.02
N ARG A 95 -3.27 10.25 -9.86
CA ARG A 95 -3.97 8.98 -9.65
C ARG A 95 -5.03 9.11 -8.56
N ASN A 96 -6.12 8.37 -8.74
CA ASN A 96 -7.29 8.47 -7.87
C ASN A 96 -7.00 8.11 -6.41
N ILE A 97 -6.39 6.94 -6.21
CA ILE A 97 -6.03 6.44 -4.89
C ILE A 97 -4.92 5.41 -5.01
N SER A 98 -4.03 5.43 -4.04
CA SER A 98 -2.94 4.46 -3.92
C SER A 98 -2.81 3.95 -2.49
N LEU A 99 -2.47 2.66 -2.36
CA LEU A 99 -2.09 2.03 -1.10
C LEU A 99 -0.62 1.65 -1.15
N TYR A 100 0.15 2.11 -0.18
CA TYR A 100 1.60 1.93 -0.10
C TYR A 100 1.96 0.92 0.98
N PHE A 101 2.97 0.13 0.68
CA PHE A 101 3.63 -0.81 1.58
C PHE A 101 5.11 -0.44 1.66
N VAL A 102 5.59 -0.17 2.87
CA VAL A 102 6.95 0.29 3.14
C VAL A 102 7.73 -0.82 3.81
N PHE A 103 8.80 -1.27 3.15
CA PHE A 103 9.68 -2.35 3.60
C PHE A 103 11.06 -1.83 3.92
N VAL A 104 11.68 -2.42 4.94
CA VAL A 104 13.08 -2.19 5.32
C VAL A 104 13.77 -3.53 5.60
N PRO A 105 15.10 -3.62 5.52
CA PRO A 105 15.82 -4.79 6.01
C PRO A 105 15.41 -5.14 7.44
N GLU A 106 15.24 -6.42 7.75
CA GLU A 106 14.82 -6.87 9.10
C GLU A 106 15.76 -6.38 10.21
N SER A 107 17.06 -6.32 9.92
CA SER A 107 18.06 -5.79 10.85
C SER A 107 17.90 -4.30 11.17
N LEU A 108 17.32 -3.54 10.25
CA LEU A 108 17.10 -2.09 10.41
C LEU A 108 15.77 -1.77 11.08
N ALA A 109 14.76 -2.63 10.94
CA ALA A 109 13.39 -2.37 11.39
C ALA A 109 13.29 -1.96 12.87
N PRO A 110 14.00 -2.59 13.84
CA PRO A 110 13.94 -2.18 15.24
C PRO A 110 14.44 -0.75 15.50
N SER A 111 15.43 -0.27 14.76
CA SER A 111 16.00 1.08 14.94
C SER A 111 15.11 2.17 14.34
N LEU A 112 14.20 1.80 13.43
CA LEU A 112 13.22 2.69 12.80
C LEU A 112 11.87 2.67 13.52
N ASP A 113 11.74 1.86 14.57
CA ASP A 113 10.53 1.87 15.39
C ASP A 113 10.40 3.22 16.11
N GLY A 114 9.29 3.91 15.83
CA GLY A 114 9.12 5.30 16.29
C GLY A 114 9.64 6.38 15.32
N ALA A 115 10.39 6.05 14.27
CA ALA A 115 10.84 7.01 13.29
C ALA A 115 9.66 7.71 12.57
N ASN A 116 9.85 8.97 12.20
CA ASN A 116 8.85 9.67 11.38
C ASN A 116 8.96 9.25 9.90
N ILE A 117 7.91 9.52 9.12
CA ILE A 117 7.85 9.14 7.70
C ILE A 117 8.99 9.76 6.88
N ARG A 118 9.44 10.98 7.21
CA ARG A 118 10.53 11.64 6.48
C ARG A 118 11.86 10.91 6.63
N SER A 119 12.12 10.35 7.82
CA SER A 119 13.31 9.52 8.05
C SER A 119 13.28 8.23 7.22
N LEU A 120 12.10 7.66 6.98
CA LEU A 120 11.91 6.51 6.11
C LEU A 120 12.13 6.89 4.64
N LEU A 121 11.55 7.98 4.18
CA LEU A 121 11.66 8.44 2.78
C LEU A 121 13.10 8.82 2.39
N GLY A 122 13.89 9.31 3.34
CA GLY A 122 15.31 9.68 3.12
C GLY A 122 16.30 8.50 3.23
N ASN A 123 15.86 7.30 3.53
CA ASN A 123 16.73 6.14 3.74
C ASN A 123 16.79 5.28 2.46
N ASP A 124 17.99 5.08 1.90
CA ASP A 124 18.24 4.33 0.66
C ASP A 124 17.95 2.82 0.75
N GLN A 125 17.88 2.28 1.97
CA GLN A 125 17.52 0.89 2.23
C GLN A 125 16.01 0.64 2.27
N VAL A 126 15.18 1.70 2.29
CA VAL A 126 13.73 1.59 2.24
C VAL A 126 13.29 1.20 0.83
N ARG A 127 12.33 0.28 0.75
CA ARG A 127 11.62 -0.07 -0.49
C ARG A 127 10.15 0.24 -0.33
N ILE A 128 9.61 0.99 -1.29
CA ILE A 128 8.22 1.44 -1.30
C ILE A 128 7.51 0.80 -2.47
N MET A 129 6.51 0.00 -2.19
CA MET A 129 5.65 -0.61 -3.20
C MET A 129 4.25 0.00 -3.09
N GLN A 130 3.82 0.63 -4.15
CA GLN A 130 2.55 1.33 -4.25
C GLN A 130 1.63 0.59 -5.21
N TYR A 131 0.42 0.26 -4.78
CA TYR A 131 -0.65 -0.21 -5.65
C TYR A 131 -1.54 0.98 -6.00
N ALA A 132 -1.78 1.21 -7.30
CA ALA A 132 -2.50 2.39 -7.75
C ALA A 132 -3.77 2.03 -8.52
N TRP A 133 -4.80 2.85 -8.28
CA TRP A 133 -5.94 3.02 -9.15
C TRP A 133 -5.87 4.40 -9.79
N GLY A 134 -5.49 4.45 -11.06
CA GLY A 134 -5.24 5.66 -11.85
C GLY A 134 -4.31 5.35 -13.02
N GLY A 135 -4.02 6.39 -13.79
CA GLY A 135 -3.15 6.27 -14.95
C GLY A 135 -3.77 5.51 -16.13
N ASN A 136 -2.94 5.21 -17.12
CA ASN A 136 -3.31 4.49 -18.34
C ASN A 136 -2.62 3.13 -18.50
N HIS A 137 -2.01 2.62 -17.44
CA HIS A 137 -1.19 1.41 -17.45
C HIS A 137 -2.05 0.14 -17.32
N SER A 138 -1.54 -0.96 -17.89
CA SER A 138 -2.19 -2.26 -17.77
C SER A 138 -2.08 -2.82 -16.35
N ARG A 139 -3.10 -3.56 -15.92
CA ARG A 139 -3.10 -4.24 -14.62
C ARG A 139 -1.85 -5.10 -14.43
N GLY A 140 -1.20 -4.95 -13.29
CA GLY A 140 0.01 -5.66 -12.93
C GLY A 140 1.31 -5.07 -13.49
N GLN A 141 1.26 -4.02 -14.29
CA GLN A 141 2.46 -3.35 -14.78
C GLN A 141 3.20 -2.72 -13.59
N VAL A 142 4.51 -2.99 -13.52
CA VAL A 142 5.44 -2.39 -12.55
C VAL A 142 6.07 -1.16 -13.19
N ILE A 143 5.94 -0.02 -12.55
CA ILE A 143 6.37 1.29 -13.02
C ILE A 143 7.35 1.83 -11.99
N GLN A 144 8.55 2.22 -12.42
CA GLN A 144 9.49 2.89 -11.53
C GLN A 144 8.94 4.26 -11.11
N SER A 145 9.06 4.60 -9.83
CA SER A 145 8.68 5.92 -9.36
C SER A 145 9.51 6.99 -10.09
N PRO A 146 8.90 8.05 -10.60
CA PRO A 146 9.64 9.18 -11.17
C PRO A 146 10.30 10.06 -10.10
N TYR A 147 10.05 9.75 -8.82
CA TYR A 147 10.59 10.44 -7.65
C TYR A 147 11.56 9.53 -6.89
N GLY A 148 12.65 10.11 -6.42
CA GLY A 148 13.66 9.38 -5.65
C GLY A 148 14.62 8.53 -6.51
N PRO A 149 15.55 7.82 -5.86
CA PRO A 149 16.52 6.99 -6.55
C PRO A 149 15.88 5.79 -7.25
N PRO A 150 16.41 5.36 -8.42
CA PRO A 150 15.97 4.13 -9.07
C PRO A 150 16.01 2.92 -8.11
N GLY A 151 14.96 2.10 -8.14
CA GLY A 151 14.85 0.90 -7.32
C GLY A 151 14.43 1.15 -5.86
N GLN A 152 14.14 2.37 -5.45
CA GLN A 152 13.60 2.67 -4.12
C GLN A 152 12.08 2.54 -4.08
N GLY A 153 11.39 3.05 -5.09
CA GLY A 153 9.93 3.06 -5.16
C GLY A 153 9.40 2.54 -6.49
N VAL A 154 8.33 1.78 -6.44
CA VAL A 154 7.58 1.35 -7.63
C VAL A 154 6.09 1.52 -7.44
N THR A 155 5.39 1.75 -8.54
CA THR A 155 3.94 1.69 -8.65
C THR A 155 3.54 0.44 -9.41
N ILE A 156 2.61 -0.34 -8.85
CA ILE A 156 1.96 -1.47 -9.53
C ILE A 156 0.54 -1.02 -9.88
N ALA A 157 0.27 -0.87 -11.16
CA ALA A 157 -1.05 -0.48 -11.63
C ALA A 157 -2.05 -1.62 -11.39
N LEU A 158 -3.13 -1.36 -10.65
CA LEU A 158 -4.22 -2.33 -10.47
C LEU A 158 -5.45 -1.95 -11.29
N ARG A 159 -5.72 -0.66 -11.41
CA ARG A 159 -6.86 -0.13 -12.16
C ARG A 159 -6.43 1.12 -12.93
N GLN A 160 -6.92 1.25 -14.15
CA GLN A 160 -6.79 2.50 -14.90
C GLN A 160 -7.69 3.59 -14.30
N ALA A 161 -7.47 4.85 -14.69
CA ALA A 161 -8.34 5.96 -14.30
C ALA A 161 -9.80 5.66 -14.63
N GLY A 162 -10.70 6.07 -13.74
CA GLY A 162 -12.14 5.80 -13.82
C GLY A 162 -12.75 5.60 -12.45
N THR A 163 -14.08 5.50 -12.41
CA THR A 163 -14.89 5.34 -11.19
C THR A 163 -15.34 3.90 -10.99
N GLY A 164 -15.80 3.58 -9.78
CA GLY A 164 -16.36 2.26 -9.44
C GLY A 164 -15.97 1.78 -8.05
N SER A 165 -16.22 0.50 -7.75
CA SER A 165 -15.85 -0.17 -6.50
C SER A 165 -15.24 -1.52 -6.80
N HIS A 166 -14.12 -1.84 -6.15
CA HIS A 166 -13.39 -3.08 -6.36
C HIS A 166 -12.80 -3.61 -5.06
N SER A 167 -12.56 -4.92 -5.03
CA SER A 167 -11.76 -5.57 -3.99
C SER A 167 -10.48 -6.11 -4.61
N GLU A 168 -9.39 -5.98 -3.88
CA GLU A 168 -8.06 -6.44 -4.30
C GLU A 168 -7.52 -7.48 -3.32
N ASN A 169 -6.71 -8.35 -3.86
CA ASN A 169 -5.99 -9.38 -3.12
C ASN A 169 -4.63 -9.56 -3.80
N VAL A 170 -3.55 -9.30 -3.08
CA VAL A 170 -2.20 -9.27 -3.62
C VAL A 170 -1.24 -10.15 -2.81
N ASP A 171 -0.24 -10.69 -3.50
CA ASP A 171 0.92 -11.34 -2.92
C ASP A 171 2.08 -10.34 -2.88
N LEU A 172 2.33 -9.77 -1.70
CA LEU A 172 3.36 -8.76 -1.51
C LEU A 172 4.76 -9.32 -1.75
N ALA A 173 5.00 -10.62 -1.45
CA ALA A 173 6.31 -11.23 -1.66
C ALA A 173 6.59 -11.44 -3.16
N ALA A 174 5.62 -11.96 -3.90
CA ALA A 174 5.75 -12.15 -5.34
C ALA A 174 5.92 -10.81 -6.07
N ASP A 175 5.13 -9.79 -5.70
CA ASP A 175 5.22 -8.46 -6.29
C ASP A 175 6.52 -7.75 -5.93
N TYR A 176 7.02 -7.90 -4.69
CA TYR A 176 8.31 -7.37 -4.27
C TYR A 176 9.46 -8.01 -5.05
N ALA A 177 9.46 -9.35 -5.18
CA ALA A 177 10.49 -10.06 -5.95
C ALA A 177 10.53 -9.61 -7.41
N ARG A 178 9.37 -9.34 -8.01
CA ARG A 178 9.24 -8.84 -9.38
C ARG A 178 9.72 -7.39 -9.53
N ALA A 179 9.50 -6.56 -8.50
CA ALA A 179 9.82 -5.13 -8.53
C ALA A 179 11.27 -4.82 -8.15
N PHE A 180 11.82 -5.51 -7.13
CA PHE A 180 13.11 -5.19 -6.51
C PHE A 180 14.10 -6.35 -6.53
N GLY A 181 13.63 -7.56 -6.84
CA GLY A 181 14.42 -8.79 -6.67
C GLY A 181 14.44 -9.27 -5.22
N GLY A 182 14.72 -10.56 -5.02
CA GLY A 182 14.85 -11.17 -3.68
C GLY A 182 13.54 -11.21 -2.88
N GLN A 183 13.68 -11.25 -1.56
CA GLN A 183 12.56 -11.33 -0.61
C GLN A 183 12.36 -9.98 0.12
N PRO A 184 11.12 -9.60 0.45
CA PRO A 184 10.88 -8.41 1.24
C PRO A 184 11.39 -8.56 2.67
N GLY A 185 11.96 -7.50 3.22
CA GLY A 185 12.28 -7.38 4.64
C GLY A 185 11.03 -7.14 5.50
N ALA A 186 11.17 -6.43 6.61
CA ALA A 186 10.06 -6.10 7.49
C ALA A 186 9.12 -5.06 6.85
N LEU A 187 7.81 -5.33 6.88
CA LEU A 187 6.77 -4.38 6.51
C LEU A 187 6.54 -3.42 7.67
N VAL A 188 7.06 -2.20 7.62
CA VAL A 188 7.07 -1.26 8.75
C VAL A 188 6.03 -0.14 8.63
N GLY A 189 5.46 0.09 7.46
CA GLY A 189 4.53 1.20 7.24
C GLY A 189 3.52 0.93 6.15
N LEU A 190 2.37 1.60 6.27
CA LEU A 190 1.33 1.69 5.25
C LEU A 190 1.02 3.16 5.01
N ALA A 191 0.62 3.49 3.77
CA ALA A 191 0.13 4.82 3.48
C ALA A 191 -0.97 4.77 2.40
N VAL A 192 -1.80 5.82 2.38
CA VAL A 192 -2.84 6.04 1.36
C VAL A 192 -2.67 7.47 0.83
N SER A 193 -2.73 7.65 -0.48
CA SER A 193 -2.78 8.98 -1.09
C SER A 193 -3.68 9.00 -2.31
N GLY A 194 -4.21 10.18 -2.64
CA GLY A 194 -4.65 10.57 -3.96
C GLY A 194 -3.76 11.69 -4.47
N ASP A 195 -3.70 11.87 -5.75
CA ASP A 195 -2.86 12.85 -6.43
C ASP A 195 -3.63 13.48 -7.60
N SER A 196 -3.77 14.79 -7.60
CA SER A 196 -4.56 15.52 -8.60
C SER A 196 -4.01 16.91 -8.93
N ASP A 197 -2.77 17.20 -8.49
CA ASP A 197 -2.21 18.55 -8.59
C ASP A 197 -1.63 18.88 -9.97
N ASP A 198 -1.22 17.86 -10.73
CA ASP A 198 -0.73 18.04 -12.10
C ASP A 198 -1.84 18.31 -13.12
N THR A 199 -3.01 17.72 -12.92
CA THR A 199 -4.18 17.85 -13.81
C THR A 199 -5.22 18.85 -13.32
N ASP A 200 -4.98 19.48 -12.16
CA ASP A 200 -5.92 20.39 -11.48
C ASP A 200 -7.34 19.78 -11.41
N SER A 201 -7.37 18.50 -11.06
CA SER A 201 -8.60 17.70 -11.05
C SER A 201 -9.10 17.46 -9.63
N MET A 202 -10.29 16.85 -9.55
CA MET A 202 -10.89 16.46 -8.27
C MET A 202 -10.94 14.94 -8.12
N ILE A 203 -10.68 14.47 -6.91
CA ILE A 203 -10.84 13.07 -6.52
C ILE A 203 -11.84 12.98 -5.38
N ARG A 204 -12.69 11.95 -5.43
CA ARG A 204 -13.41 11.40 -4.29
C ARG A 204 -13.22 9.89 -4.27
N ALA A 205 -12.57 9.39 -3.23
CA ALA A 205 -12.25 7.98 -3.11
C ALA A 205 -12.29 7.53 -1.65
N ALA A 206 -12.42 6.23 -1.46
CA ALA A 206 -12.36 5.59 -0.15
C ALA A 206 -11.68 4.24 -0.22
N ILE A 207 -11.06 3.82 0.89
CA ILE A 207 -10.47 2.49 1.08
C ILE A 207 -10.93 1.91 2.41
N GLY A 208 -11.25 0.61 2.43
CA GLY A 208 -11.68 -0.11 3.61
C GLY A 208 -11.30 -1.59 3.56
N ASN A 209 -11.68 -2.33 4.61
CA ASN A 209 -11.46 -3.77 4.73
C ASN A 209 -9.99 -4.19 4.52
N LEU A 210 -9.04 -3.33 4.88
CA LEU A 210 -7.61 -3.61 4.73
C LEU A 210 -7.20 -4.69 5.74
N ALA A 211 -6.65 -5.78 5.24
CA ALA A 211 -6.11 -6.87 6.03
C ALA A 211 -4.74 -7.31 5.51
N LEU A 212 -3.81 -7.59 6.45
CA LEU A 212 -2.49 -8.16 6.19
C LEU A 212 -2.51 -9.67 6.49
N ARG A 213 -1.82 -10.47 5.68
CA ARG A 213 -1.80 -11.93 5.82
C ARG A 213 -0.41 -12.49 5.69
#